data_c7d9257e1ad0d978018976b24dd93212
#
_entry.id   c7d9257e1ad0d978018976b24dd93212
#
_cell.length_a   1.000
_cell.length_b   1.000
_cell.length_c   1.000
_cell.angle_alpha   90.00
_cell.angle_beta   90.00
_cell.angle_gamma   90.00
#
_symmetry.space_group_name_H-M   'P 1'
#
loop_
_entity.id
_entity.type
_entity.pdbx_description
1 polymer ?
#
loop_
_entity_poly.entity_id
_entity_poly.type
_entity_poly.pdbx_seq_one_letter_code
_entity_poly.pdbx_strand_id
1 'polypeptide(L)'
;MYLTNRGREKPIVIAASPRSFLRQIIFATVIVSFIAISSEARSACTFVNSQTAHIFTINIPTETVARDVPIGTVLYTANLPAIPATGIYASCTSPGSWVKSVTGGTLISSNPNTYASGIDGIGVRFYDGIGTGRGYFGPGDSGSYTGTWSYNNTLYGVEVVRIASTGQGNTAGTVPSTMYATFVLDGLLVATINFLPFPVAVQTCTVTTPSINVEMPRTHVDNFPTVNSTYGDTTFNMGLSCNPGIKVAVTITDVTDPSNTSTTLSLGHGSTASGIGYQIVNNGAPIAFGPDSAAANTKNQFVIVPMSVSGSYTIPLSGRFIRTGTIVPGSANAYATFTMSYQ
;
A
#
# COMPACT_ATOMS: atom_id res chain seq x y z
N MET A 1 1.66 -1.69 -38.10
CA MET A 1 3.05 -1.21 -38.19
C MET A 1 3.86 -1.98 -37.17
N TYR A 2 4.60 -2.99 -37.60
CA TYR A 2 5.44 -3.82 -36.74
C TYR A 2 6.84 -3.24 -36.73
N LEU A 3 7.41 -3.01 -35.54
CA LEU A 3 8.83 -2.69 -35.38
C LEU A 3 9.49 -3.81 -34.54
N THR A 4 10.30 -4.62 -35.20
CA THR A 4 11.19 -5.58 -34.54
C THR A 4 12.55 -4.96 -34.34
N ASN A 5 13.07 -4.97 -33.12
CA ASN A 5 14.44 -4.56 -32.82
C ASN A 5 15.31 -5.81 -32.63
N ARG A 6 16.30 -6.00 -33.52
CA ARG A 6 17.34 -7.03 -33.40
C ARG A 6 18.59 -6.39 -32.82
N GLY A 7 18.87 -6.66 -31.56
CA GLY A 7 20.16 -6.40 -30.93
C GLY A 7 21.09 -7.59 -31.09
N ARG A 8 22.23 -7.39 -31.78
CA ARG A 8 23.30 -8.40 -31.87
C ARG A 8 24.23 -8.26 -30.66
N GLU A 9 24.37 -9.34 -29.93
CA GLU A 9 25.45 -9.52 -28.96
C GLU A 9 26.69 -10.06 -29.69
N LYS A 10 27.85 -9.44 -29.44
CA LYS A 10 29.16 -9.98 -29.85
C LYS A 10 29.87 -10.54 -28.62
N PRO A 11 30.43 -11.74 -28.68
CA PRO A 11 31.22 -12.27 -27.59
C PRO A 11 32.64 -11.70 -27.60
N ILE A 12 33.12 -11.30 -26.41
CA ILE A 12 34.52 -10.91 -26.20
C ILE A 12 35.28 -12.16 -25.75
N VAL A 13 36.23 -12.60 -26.56
CA VAL A 13 37.17 -13.67 -26.25
C VAL A 13 38.41 -13.03 -25.62
N ILE A 14 38.75 -13.40 -24.38
CA ILE A 14 40.04 -13.07 -23.75
C ILE A 14 40.90 -14.31 -23.80
N ALA A 15 41.99 -14.24 -24.61
CA ALA A 15 43.01 -15.27 -24.69
C ALA A 15 44.07 -15.08 -23.59
N ALA A 16 44.33 -16.14 -22.86
CA ALA A 16 45.47 -16.22 -21.94
C ALA A 16 46.72 -16.69 -22.70
N SER A 17 47.89 -16.06 -22.41
CA SER A 17 49.18 -16.54 -22.85
C SER A 17 50.15 -16.62 -21.66
N PRO A 18 50.94 -17.71 -21.55
CA PRO A 18 51.84 -17.94 -20.43
C PRO A 18 53.31 -17.61 -20.82
N ARG A 19 54.12 -17.17 -19.88
CA ARG A 19 55.56 -17.44 -19.81
C ARG A 19 56.18 -16.89 -18.53
N SER A 20 56.54 -17.84 -17.70
CA SER A 20 57.77 -18.05 -16.94
C SER A 20 58.82 -16.94 -16.87
N PHE A 21 59.30 -16.64 -15.65
CA PHE A 21 60.72 -16.60 -15.32
C PHE A 21 60.94 -16.79 -13.81
N LEU A 22 61.72 -17.80 -13.53
CA LEU A 22 62.29 -18.20 -12.26
C LEU A 22 63.36 -17.18 -11.81
N ARG A 23 63.27 -16.61 -10.60
CA ARG A 23 64.42 -16.12 -9.87
C ARG A 23 64.22 -16.37 -8.39
N GLN A 24 64.98 -17.32 -7.88
CA GLN A 24 65.23 -17.54 -6.45
C GLN A 24 65.95 -16.35 -5.85
N ILE A 25 65.37 -15.78 -4.79
CA ILE A 25 66.13 -15.00 -3.80
C ILE A 25 65.76 -15.56 -2.44
N ILE A 26 66.73 -16.15 -1.77
CA ILE A 26 66.68 -16.61 -0.41
C ILE A 26 66.64 -15.38 0.48
N PHE A 27 65.59 -15.15 1.21
CA PHE A 27 65.54 -14.24 2.35
C PHE A 27 65.12 -15.03 3.60
N ALA A 28 65.98 -14.89 4.61
CA ALA A 28 65.85 -15.45 5.92
C ALA A 28 64.50 -15.04 6.56
N THR A 29 63.67 -16.02 6.84
CA THR A 29 62.40 -15.87 7.52
C THR A 29 62.65 -15.66 9.02
N VAL A 30 62.57 -14.42 9.46
CA VAL A 30 62.32 -14.13 10.89
C VAL A 30 60.83 -14.32 11.11
N ILE A 31 60.45 -15.46 11.67
CA ILE A 31 59.08 -15.72 12.12
C ILE A 31 58.89 -14.91 13.40
N VAL A 32 58.37 -13.70 13.26
CA VAL A 32 57.72 -12.99 14.37
C VAL A 32 56.31 -13.59 14.50
N SER A 33 56.15 -14.49 15.46
CA SER A 33 54.83 -14.96 15.88
C SER A 33 54.06 -13.80 16.47
N PHE A 34 53.28 -13.12 15.63
CA PHE A 34 52.16 -12.29 16.10
C PHE A 34 51.12 -13.25 16.68
N ILE A 35 51.17 -13.42 18.01
CA ILE A 35 50.02 -13.90 18.74
C ILE A 35 48.96 -12.82 18.56
N ALA A 36 48.10 -13.01 17.59
CA ALA A 36 46.84 -12.24 17.50
C ALA A 36 46.06 -12.59 18.77
N ILE A 37 46.20 -11.77 19.80
CA ILE A 37 45.25 -11.75 20.89
C ILE A 37 43.94 -11.27 20.25
N SER A 38 43.12 -12.22 19.81
CA SER A 38 41.74 -11.94 19.54
C SER A 38 41.12 -11.52 20.87
N SER A 39 41.09 -10.22 21.13
CA SER A 39 40.21 -9.69 22.15
C SER A 39 38.79 -10.06 21.69
N GLU A 40 38.25 -11.14 22.26
CA GLU A 40 36.84 -11.36 22.21
C GLU A 40 36.20 -10.04 22.68
N ALA A 41 35.46 -9.39 21.78
CA ALA A 41 34.70 -8.20 22.14
C ALA A 41 33.64 -8.66 23.15
N ARG A 42 34.00 -8.61 24.43
CA ARG A 42 33.04 -8.88 25.49
C ARG A 42 32.08 -7.71 25.52
N SER A 43 30.80 -8.01 25.42
CA SER A 43 29.75 -7.03 25.71
C SER A 43 30.05 -6.36 27.05
N ALA A 44 30.08 -5.02 27.07
CA ALA A 44 30.20 -4.25 28.30
C ALA A 44 28.94 -4.35 29.17
N CYS A 45 27.86 -4.89 28.63
CA CYS A 45 26.59 -5.12 29.32
C CYS A 45 26.40 -6.61 29.63
N THR A 46 25.85 -6.90 30.80
CA THR A 46 25.47 -8.27 31.22
C THR A 46 24.12 -8.25 31.89
N PHE A 47 23.40 -9.37 31.78
CA PHE A 47 22.16 -9.55 32.54
C PHE A 47 22.44 -9.62 34.03
N VAL A 48 21.53 -9.10 34.86
CA VAL A 48 21.57 -9.20 36.33
C VAL A 48 20.51 -10.20 36.81
N ASN A 49 20.74 -10.80 37.96
CA ASN A 49 19.78 -11.69 38.65
C ASN A 49 19.25 -12.84 37.76
N SER A 50 20.14 -13.47 37.00
CA SER A 50 19.79 -14.59 36.08
C SER A 50 18.74 -14.23 35.03
N GLN A 51 18.57 -12.96 34.66
CA GLN A 51 17.76 -12.54 33.55
C GLN A 51 18.35 -13.07 32.23
N THR A 52 17.50 -13.19 31.22
CA THR A 52 17.88 -13.66 29.87
C THR A 52 17.18 -12.83 28.81
N ALA A 53 17.64 -12.92 27.57
CA ALA A 53 16.95 -12.26 26.47
C ALA A 53 15.47 -12.65 26.38
N HIS A 54 14.61 -11.67 26.17
CA HIS A 54 13.22 -11.93 25.86
C HIS A 54 13.04 -12.29 24.39
N ILE A 55 12.30 -13.36 24.11
CA ILE A 55 11.88 -13.72 22.77
C ILE A 55 10.36 -13.58 22.71
N PHE A 56 9.90 -12.65 21.89
CA PHE A 56 8.50 -12.35 21.69
C PHE A 56 8.04 -12.88 20.34
N THR A 57 6.98 -13.68 20.34
CA THR A 57 6.35 -14.17 19.12
C THR A 57 4.93 -13.66 19.05
N ILE A 58 4.63 -12.89 18.03
CA ILE A 58 3.34 -12.25 17.82
C ILE A 58 2.51 -13.11 16.87
N ASN A 59 1.28 -13.39 17.26
CA ASN A 59 0.30 -14.01 16.38
C ASN A 59 -0.55 -12.90 15.73
N ILE A 60 -0.47 -12.81 14.41
CA ILE A 60 -1.28 -11.89 13.61
C ILE A 60 -2.37 -12.72 12.95
N PRO A 61 -3.66 -12.35 13.11
CA PRO A 61 -4.75 -13.07 12.48
C PRO A 61 -4.71 -12.91 10.95
N THR A 62 -5.61 -13.59 10.26
CA THR A 62 -5.83 -13.36 8.82
C THR A 62 -6.23 -11.91 8.59
N GLU A 63 -5.44 -11.18 7.82
CA GLU A 63 -5.71 -9.81 7.48
C GLU A 63 -6.49 -9.72 6.17
N THR A 64 -7.58 -8.95 6.20
CA THR A 64 -8.37 -8.64 5.01
C THR A 64 -8.18 -7.19 4.62
N VAL A 65 -7.70 -6.95 3.40
CA VAL A 65 -7.33 -5.63 2.93
C VAL A 65 -8.16 -5.24 1.72
N ALA A 66 -8.85 -4.11 1.80
CA ALA A 66 -9.52 -3.56 0.64
C ALA A 66 -8.48 -3.07 -0.39
N ARG A 67 -8.76 -3.29 -1.69
CA ARG A 67 -7.80 -3.09 -2.77
C ARG A 67 -7.17 -1.69 -2.81
N ASP A 68 -7.98 -0.65 -2.62
CA ASP A 68 -7.61 0.73 -2.87
C ASP A 68 -7.39 1.55 -1.57
N VAL A 69 -7.07 0.86 -0.48
CA VAL A 69 -6.69 1.51 0.78
C VAL A 69 -5.45 2.40 0.56
N PRO A 70 -5.43 3.64 1.07
CA PRO A 70 -4.31 4.56 0.89
C PRO A 70 -2.98 4.00 1.38
N ILE A 71 -1.90 4.30 0.65
CA ILE A 71 -0.53 3.96 1.06
C ILE A 71 -0.22 4.63 2.40
N GLY A 72 0.47 3.91 3.28
CA GLY A 72 0.79 4.35 4.64
C GLY A 72 -0.28 4.00 5.69
N THR A 73 -1.45 3.52 5.28
CA THR A 73 -2.49 3.08 6.23
C THR A 73 -1.99 1.89 7.04
N VAL A 74 -2.13 1.97 8.36
CA VAL A 74 -1.95 0.83 9.26
C VAL A 74 -3.19 -0.05 9.16
N LEU A 75 -3.00 -1.25 8.65
CA LEU A 75 -4.05 -2.25 8.43
C LEU A 75 -4.35 -3.01 9.72
N TYR A 76 -3.31 -3.34 10.46
CA TYR A 76 -3.40 -4.05 11.71
C TYR A 76 -2.28 -3.65 12.66
N THR A 77 -2.58 -3.64 13.95
CA THR A 77 -1.62 -3.42 15.04
C THR A 77 -1.70 -4.57 16.02
N ALA A 78 -0.61 -5.31 16.16
CA ALA A 78 -0.45 -6.34 17.17
C ALA A 78 0.44 -5.82 18.30
N ASN A 79 -0.11 -5.77 19.50
CA ASN A 79 0.63 -5.42 20.71
C ASN A 79 0.85 -6.66 21.57
N LEU A 80 2.05 -6.80 22.11
CA LEU A 80 2.28 -7.66 23.25
C LEU A 80 1.86 -6.95 24.55
N PRO A 81 1.49 -7.68 25.59
CA PRO A 81 1.33 -7.09 26.91
C PRO A 81 2.58 -6.29 27.29
N ALA A 82 2.39 -5.12 27.86
CA ALA A 82 3.51 -4.32 28.34
C ALA A 82 4.28 -5.10 29.41
N ILE A 83 5.62 -5.09 29.31
CA ILE A 83 6.48 -5.64 30.35
C ILE A 83 6.44 -4.66 31.52
N PRO A 84 5.95 -5.05 32.70
CA PRO A 84 5.88 -4.18 33.86
C PRO A 84 7.24 -3.59 34.19
N ALA A 85 7.26 -2.51 34.96
CA ALA A 85 8.49 -1.98 35.51
C ALA A 85 9.23 -3.08 36.29
N THR A 86 10.44 -3.38 35.83
CA THR A 86 11.31 -4.36 36.50
C THR A 86 12.36 -3.62 37.35
N GLY A 87 12.97 -4.31 38.28
CA GLY A 87 14.26 -3.90 38.84
C GLY A 87 15.31 -3.87 37.71
N ILE A 88 16.57 -3.70 38.10
CA ILE A 88 17.71 -3.70 37.17
C ILE A 88 17.66 -5.02 36.35
N TYR A 89 17.63 -4.92 35.02
CA TYR A 89 17.57 -6.04 34.11
C TYR A 89 18.94 -6.35 33.49
N ALA A 90 19.67 -5.32 33.09
CA ALA A 90 21.03 -5.42 32.60
C ALA A 90 21.89 -4.31 33.23
N SER A 91 23.18 -4.56 33.37
CA SER A 91 24.17 -3.61 33.85
C SER A 91 25.30 -3.49 32.84
N CYS A 92 25.67 -2.26 32.52
CA CYS A 92 26.75 -1.91 31.61
C CYS A 92 27.88 -1.25 32.39
N THR A 93 29.10 -1.78 32.31
CA THR A 93 30.26 -1.33 33.07
C THR A 93 30.94 -0.08 32.52
N SER A 94 30.62 0.28 31.26
CA SER A 94 31.15 1.47 30.60
C SER A 94 30.04 2.06 29.71
N PRO A 95 30.17 3.33 29.26
CA PRO A 95 29.28 3.85 28.24
C PRO A 95 29.26 2.93 27.03
N GLY A 96 28.08 2.43 26.69
CA GLY A 96 27.85 1.55 25.56
C GLY A 96 26.82 2.17 24.60
N SER A 97 26.48 1.41 23.60
CA SER A 97 25.44 1.78 22.63
C SER A 97 24.25 0.83 22.75
N TRP A 98 23.07 1.33 22.44
CA TRP A 98 21.94 0.49 22.13
C TRP A 98 21.66 0.57 20.63
N VAL A 99 21.21 -0.54 20.07
CA VAL A 99 20.87 -0.67 18.65
C VAL A 99 19.56 -1.44 18.52
N LYS A 100 18.65 -0.89 17.74
CA LYS A 100 17.45 -1.59 17.28
C LYS A 100 17.59 -1.86 15.79
N SER A 101 17.36 -3.09 15.37
CA SER A 101 17.50 -3.48 13.98
C SER A 101 16.43 -4.47 13.55
N VAL A 102 16.20 -4.54 12.24
CA VAL A 102 15.31 -5.52 11.60
C VAL A 102 16.13 -6.36 10.63
N THR A 103 15.98 -7.67 10.73
CA THR A 103 16.61 -8.65 9.85
C THR A 103 15.55 -9.34 8.98
N GLY A 104 15.91 -9.73 7.77
CA GLY A 104 15.10 -10.56 6.86
C GLY A 104 14.10 -9.80 5.99
N GLY A 105 14.03 -8.47 6.09
CA GLY A 105 13.14 -7.63 5.27
C GLY A 105 13.90 -6.61 4.43
N THR A 106 13.31 -6.19 3.32
CA THR A 106 13.80 -5.07 2.50
C THR A 106 13.10 -3.78 2.93
N LEU A 107 13.88 -2.78 3.33
CA LEU A 107 13.36 -1.48 3.74
C LEU A 107 12.68 -0.76 2.57
N ILE A 108 11.51 -0.18 2.81
CA ILE A 108 10.77 0.60 1.84
C ILE A 108 11.09 2.08 2.02
N SER A 109 11.79 2.67 1.06
CA SER A 109 12.26 4.06 1.14
C SER A 109 11.13 5.10 1.21
N SER A 110 9.99 4.81 0.59
CA SER A 110 8.81 5.70 0.59
C SER A 110 7.97 5.63 1.86
N ASN A 111 8.26 4.70 2.75
CA ASN A 111 7.50 4.50 4.00
C ASN A 111 8.48 4.18 5.13
N PRO A 112 8.90 5.18 5.92
CA PRO A 112 9.96 5.04 6.91
C PRO A 112 9.73 3.87 7.88
N ASN A 113 10.82 3.17 8.21
CA ASN A 113 10.85 2.03 9.13
C ASN A 113 9.89 0.89 8.74
N THR A 114 9.48 0.81 7.48
CA THR A 114 8.60 -0.24 6.94
C THR A 114 9.38 -1.17 6.04
N TYR A 115 9.17 -2.46 6.20
CA TYR A 115 9.86 -3.52 5.48
C TYR A 115 8.87 -4.29 4.60
N ALA A 116 9.26 -4.62 3.39
CA ALA A 116 8.44 -5.42 2.48
C ALA A 116 8.16 -6.80 3.09
N SER A 117 6.90 -7.21 3.11
CA SER A 117 6.47 -8.47 3.72
C SER A 117 6.68 -9.70 2.83
N GLY A 118 7.04 -9.51 1.56
CA GLY A 118 7.02 -10.56 0.53
C GLY A 118 5.66 -10.66 -0.19
N ILE A 119 4.62 -10.01 0.32
CA ILE A 119 3.34 -9.82 -0.36
C ILE A 119 3.28 -8.42 -0.94
N ASP A 120 2.98 -8.32 -2.24
CA ASP A 120 2.93 -7.04 -2.94
C ASP A 120 1.92 -6.08 -2.27
N GLY A 121 2.34 -4.85 -2.06
CA GLY A 121 1.53 -3.81 -1.41
C GLY A 121 1.42 -3.90 0.10
N ILE A 122 2.01 -4.91 0.75
CA ILE A 122 1.97 -5.11 2.21
C ILE A 122 3.37 -4.99 2.80
N GLY A 123 3.49 -4.19 3.83
CA GLY A 123 4.70 -4.02 4.64
C GLY A 123 4.48 -4.34 6.11
N VAL A 124 5.57 -4.49 6.81
CA VAL A 124 5.59 -4.75 8.26
C VAL A 124 6.50 -3.74 8.93
N ARG A 125 6.10 -3.23 10.09
CA ARG A 125 6.90 -2.39 11.00
C ARG A 125 6.97 -3.03 12.37
N PHE A 126 8.15 -2.99 12.97
CA PHE A 126 8.34 -3.37 14.36
C PHE A 126 8.49 -2.10 15.20
N TYR A 127 7.97 -2.11 16.41
CA TYR A 127 8.11 -0.99 17.33
C TYR A 127 8.19 -1.44 18.78
N ASP A 128 8.77 -0.58 19.61
CA ASP A 128 8.59 -0.60 21.05
C ASP A 128 7.94 0.71 21.52
N GLY A 129 7.56 0.76 22.79
CA GLY A 129 7.00 1.98 23.31
C GLY A 129 6.63 1.92 24.77
N ILE A 130 6.28 3.09 25.32
CA ILE A 130 5.72 3.27 26.66
C ILE A 130 4.46 4.07 26.51
N GLY A 131 3.34 3.57 26.99
CA GLY A 131 2.05 4.22 26.83
C GLY A 131 1.64 4.30 25.36
N THR A 132 1.42 5.52 24.83
CA THR A 132 1.06 5.76 23.44
C THR A 132 2.26 6.10 22.53
N GLY A 133 3.44 6.34 23.12
CA GLY A 133 4.66 6.62 22.35
C GLY A 133 5.20 5.35 21.69
N ARG A 134 5.57 5.44 20.41
CA ARG A 134 6.14 4.33 19.63
C ARG A 134 7.50 4.72 19.07
N GLY A 135 8.51 3.87 19.30
CA GLY A 135 9.81 3.91 18.66
C GLY A 135 9.90 2.78 17.62
N TYR A 136 9.96 3.12 16.34
CA TYR A 136 10.04 2.10 15.29
C TYR A 136 11.47 1.63 15.09
N PHE A 137 11.64 0.32 14.90
CA PHE A 137 12.91 -0.30 14.59
C PHE A 137 13.29 -0.02 13.13
N GLY A 138 14.45 0.57 12.93
CA GLY A 138 14.89 0.93 11.57
C GLY A 138 16.41 1.10 11.46
N PRO A 139 16.92 1.34 10.24
CA PRO A 139 18.32 1.62 10.04
C PRO A 139 18.75 2.88 10.80
N GLY A 140 19.83 2.75 11.59
CA GLY A 140 20.37 3.86 12.38
C GLY A 140 19.60 4.16 13.67
N ASP A 141 18.62 3.36 14.04
CA ASP A 141 17.94 3.49 15.34
C ASP A 141 18.88 2.97 16.44
N SER A 142 19.69 3.88 16.96
CA SER A 142 20.72 3.62 17.94
C SER A 142 20.98 4.87 18.79
N GLY A 143 21.57 4.65 19.96
CA GLY A 143 21.95 5.73 20.85
C GLY A 143 22.98 5.30 21.88
N SER A 144 23.41 6.25 22.72
CA SER A 144 24.32 5.97 23.83
C SER A 144 23.54 5.50 25.06
N TYR A 145 24.14 4.61 25.80
CA TYR A 145 23.56 4.11 27.02
C TYR A 145 24.68 3.98 28.12
N THR A 146 24.33 4.32 29.34
CA THR A 146 25.27 4.25 30.47
C THR A 146 24.53 3.76 31.72
N GLY A 147 25.12 2.82 32.44
CA GLY A 147 24.63 2.35 33.72
C GLY A 147 23.71 1.13 33.63
N THR A 148 22.63 1.13 34.41
CA THR A 148 21.73 0.00 34.54
C THR A 148 20.49 0.20 33.67
N TRP A 149 20.06 -0.86 33.00
CA TRP A 149 18.85 -0.86 32.18
C TRP A 149 17.74 -1.71 32.81
N SER A 150 16.51 -1.23 32.71
CA SER A 150 15.31 -1.91 33.21
C SER A 150 14.12 -1.66 32.29
N TYR A 151 13.16 -2.59 32.28
CA TYR A 151 11.87 -2.36 31.64
C TYR A 151 11.02 -1.39 32.46
N ASN A 152 10.27 -0.54 31.79
CA ASN A 152 9.34 0.41 32.41
C ASN A 152 8.02 0.43 31.63
N ASN A 153 7.17 -0.54 31.86
CA ASN A 153 5.93 -0.72 31.11
C ASN A 153 6.15 -0.68 29.56
N THR A 154 7.28 -1.27 29.16
CA THR A 154 7.66 -1.32 27.74
C THR A 154 6.82 -2.35 27.02
N LEU A 155 6.18 -1.95 25.95
CA LEU A 155 5.48 -2.85 25.03
C LEU A 155 6.29 -3.02 23.74
N TYR A 156 6.15 -4.19 23.13
CA TYR A 156 6.65 -4.45 21.79
C TYR A 156 5.47 -4.79 20.88
N GLY A 157 5.59 -4.47 19.60
CA GLY A 157 4.52 -4.74 18.66
C GLY A 157 4.96 -4.76 17.21
N VAL A 158 4.01 -5.17 16.38
CA VAL A 158 4.12 -5.22 14.92
C VAL A 158 2.92 -4.51 14.32
N GLU A 159 3.16 -3.71 13.30
CA GLU A 159 2.12 -3.15 12.45
C GLU A 159 2.22 -3.74 11.05
N VAL A 160 1.08 -4.09 10.49
CA VAL A 160 0.91 -4.40 9.06
C VAL A 160 0.47 -3.13 8.37
N VAL A 161 1.16 -2.75 7.30
CA VAL A 161 1.01 -1.43 6.66
C VAL A 161 0.84 -1.56 5.17
N ARG A 162 0.00 -0.72 4.59
CA ARG A 162 -0.11 -0.56 3.15
C ARG A 162 1.09 0.18 2.58
N ILE A 163 1.86 -0.41 1.64
CA ILE A 163 3.10 0.19 1.09
C ILE A 163 3.06 0.53 -0.40
N ALA A 164 2.15 -0.05 -1.14
CA ALA A 164 1.93 0.28 -2.55
C ALA A 164 0.46 0.05 -2.91
N SER A 165 -0.02 0.68 -3.99
CA SER A 165 -1.27 0.22 -4.57
C SER A 165 -1.01 -1.18 -5.13
N THR A 166 -1.84 -2.15 -4.76
CA THR A 166 -1.83 -3.43 -5.43
C THR A 166 -2.28 -3.14 -6.86
N GLY A 167 -1.33 -2.98 -7.76
CA GLY A 167 -1.62 -3.01 -9.18
C GLY A 167 -2.51 -4.22 -9.43
N GLN A 168 -3.33 -4.24 -10.41
CA GLN A 168 -4.36 -5.23 -10.79
C GLN A 168 -4.15 -6.73 -10.42
N GLY A 169 -3.12 -7.05 -9.63
CA GLY A 169 -2.78 -8.39 -9.13
C GLY A 169 -3.47 -8.68 -7.80
N ASN A 170 -4.02 -9.85 -7.71
CA ASN A 170 -4.55 -10.44 -6.49
C ASN A 170 -3.36 -10.67 -5.53
N THR A 171 -3.17 -9.80 -4.55
CA THR A 171 -2.09 -9.90 -3.56
C THR A 171 -2.47 -10.75 -2.35
N ALA A 172 -3.39 -11.68 -2.51
CA ALA A 172 -3.64 -12.69 -1.50
C ALA A 172 -2.42 -13.61 -1.36
N GLY A 173 -2.04 -13.91 -0.14
CA GLY A 173 -0.90 -14.77 0.14
C GLY A 173 -0.64 -14.91 1.63
N THR A 174 0.46 -15.56 1.98
CA THR A 174 0.90 -15.70 3.36
C THR A 174 2.20 -14.91 3.56
N VAL A 175 2.19 -13.97 4.49
CA VAL A 175 3.41 -13.29 4.93
C VAL A 175 4.25 -14.29 5.71
N PRO A 176 5.48 -14.61 5.28
CA PRO A 176 6.32 -15.58 5.97
C PRO A 176 6.95 -14.97 7.23
N SER A 177 7.28 -15.80 8.21
CA SER A 177 7.96 -15.40 9.46
C SER A 177 9.48 -15.25 9.29
N THR A 178 9.94 -14.69 8.18
CA THR A 178 11.36 -14.52 7.87
C THR A 178 11.99 -13.26 8.45
N MET A 179 11.15 -12.33 8.92
CA MET A 179 11.58 -11.07 9.52
C MET A 179 11.50 -11.12 11.03
N TYR A 180 12.46 -10.49 11.68
CA TYR A 180 12.44 -10.25 13.11
C TYR A 180 13.18 -8.98 13.45
N ALA A 181 12.84 -8.39 14.58
CA ALA A 181 13.54 -7.24 15.13
C ALA A 181 14.36 -7.63 16.38
N THR A 182 15.46 -6.94 16.59
CA THR A 182 16.31 -7.15 17.76
C THR A 182 16.61 -5.83 18.45
N PHE A 183 16.64 -5.88 19.78
CA PHE A 183 17.16 -4.83 20.63
C PHE A 183 18.42 -5.33 21.34
N VAL A 184 19.52 -4.62 21.13
CA VAL A 184 20.86 -5.00 21.61
C VAL A 184 21.46 -3.85 22.43
N LEU A 185 21.98 -4.16 23.59
CA LEU A 185 22.76 -3.24 24.46
C LEU A 185 24.24 -3.65 24.42
N ASP A 186 25.06 -2.88 23.72
CA ASP A 186 26.51 -3.08 23.61
C ASP A 186 26.92 -4.56 23.40
N GLY A 187 26.29 -5.18 22.39
CA GLY A 187 26.47 -6.59 22.06
C GLY A 187 25.62 -7.58 22.86
N LEU A 188 24.97 -7.17 23.95
CA LEU A 188 24.04 -8.01 24.71
C LEU A 188 22.66 -7.99 24.02
N LEU A 189 22.21 -9.13 23.45
CA LEU A 189 20.87 -9.28 22.93
C LEU A 189 19.84 -9.24 24.07
N VAL A 190 19.01 -8.19 24.11
CA VAL A 190 18.01 -8.00 25.18
C VAL A 190 16.66 -8.53 24.77
N ALA A 191 16.24 -8.26 23.55
CA ALA A 191 14.95 -8.70 23.04
C ALA A 191 15.02 -9.07 21.56
N THR A 192 14.22 -10.08 21.20
CA THR A 192 13.88 -10.44 19.82
C THR A 192 12.38 -10.42 19.67
N ILE A 193 11.89 -9.74 18.64
CA ILE A 193 10.47 -9.65 18.31
C ILE A 193 10.29 -10.31 16.93
N ASN A 194 9.49 -11.36 16.88
CA ASN A 194 9.12 -12.06 15.66
C ASN A 194 7.61 -12.21 15.58
N PHE A 195 7.10 -12.70 14.46
CA PHE A 195 5.69 -13.03 14.28
C PHE A 195 5.52 -14.38 13.58
N LEU A 196 4.40 -15.04 13.81
CA LEU A 196 4.03 -16.25 13.07
C LEU A 196 3.59 -15.88 11.65
N PRO A 197 3.73 -16.78 10.66
CA PRO A 197 3.19 -16.57 9.33
C PRO A 197 1.71 -16.26 9.41
N PHE A 198 1.25 -15.26 8.66
CA PHE A 198 -0.17 -14.88 8.66
C PHE A 198 -0.68 -14.68 7.23
N PRO A 199 -1.93 -15.11 6.94
CA PRO A 199 -2.53 -14.93 5.62
C PRO A 199 -3.02 -13.49 5.44
N VAL A 200 -2.89 -13.01 4.20
CA VAL A 200 -3.47 -11.75 3.73
C VAL A 200 -4.43 -12.07 2.59
N ALA A 201 -5.64 -11.56 2.66
CA ALA A 201 -6.66 -11.66 1.63
C ALA A 201 -7.04 -10.26 1.13
N VAL A 202 -7.04 -10.06 -0.19
CA VAL A 202 -7.52 -8.82 -0.78
C VAL A 202 -9.02 -8.93 -1.04
N GLN A 203 -9.76 -7.96 -0.53
CA GLN A 203 -11.18 -7.86 -0.76
C GLN A 203 -11.48 -6.85 -1.86
N THR A 204 -12.38 -7.22 -2.76
CA THR A 204 -12.79 -6.42 -3.89
C THR A 204 -14.22 -6.75 -4.27
N CYS A 205 -14.80 -5.94 -5.16
CA CYS A 205 -16.04 -6.26 -5.84
C CYS A 205 -15.77 -6.54 -7.33
N THR A 206 -16.52 -7.44 -7.90
CA THR A 206 -16.58 -7.64 -9.35
C THR A 206 -17.72 -6.83 -9.91
N VAL A 207 -17.46 -6.03 -10.95
CA VAL A 207 -18.51 -5.34 -11.71
C VAL A 207 -19.19 -6.36 -12.61
N THR A 208 -20.48 -6.59 -12.40
CA THR A 208 -21.27 -7.56 -13.18
C THR A 208 -21.88 -6.96 -14.45
N THR A 209 -21.92 -5.62 -14.55
CA THR A 209 -22.36 -4.86 -15.73
C THR A 209 -21.26 -3.93 -16.23
N PRO A 210 -20.18 -4.45 -16.85
CA PRO A 210 -19.01 -3.64 -17.24
C PRO A 210 -19.32 -2.66 -18.38
N SER A 211 -20.40 -2.85 -19.09
CA SER A 211 -20.91 -1.96 -20.15
C SER A 211 -22.41 -1.81 -20.03
N ILE A 212 -22.89 -0.57 -20.09
CA ILE A 212 -24.31 -0.23 -19.98
C ILE A 212 -24.68 0.67 -21.16
N ASN A 213 -25.64 0.23 -21.97
CA ASN A 213 -26.22 1.05 -23.01
C ASN A 213 -27.54 1.64 -22.52
N VAL A 214 -27.67 2.96 -22.56
CA VAL A 214 -28.90 3.68 -22.16
C VAL A 214 -29.51 4.33 -23.36
N GLU A 215 -30.62 3.76 -23.83
CA GLU A 215 -31.38 4.31 -24.95
C GLU A 215 -32.29 5.43 -24.47
N MET A 216 -31.91 6.66 -24.77
CA MET A 216 -32.70 7.83 -24.43
C MET A 216 -33.88 8.02 -25.36
N PRO A 217 -35.05 8.46 -24.85
CA PRO A 217 -36.23 8.67 -25.69
C PRO A 217 -36.03 9.81 -26.70
N ARG A 218 -36.69 9.72 -27.82
CA ARG A 218 -36.81 10.87 -28.74
C ARG A 218 -37.55 12.00 -28.03
N THR A 219 -37.08 13.22 -28.21
CA THR A 219 -37.65 14.38 -27.55
C THR A 219 -37.79 15.58 -28.48
N HIS A 220 -38.58 16.55 -28.09
CA HIS A 220 -38.83 17.78 -28.83
C HIS A 220 -38.24 18.98 -28.06
N VAL A 221 -37.89 20.03 -28.78
CA VAL A 221 -37.32 21.28 -28.20
C VAL A 221 -38.25 21.88 -27.16
N ASP A 222 -39.56 21.77 -27.35
CA ASP A 222 -40.60 22.31 -26.45
C ASP A 222 -40.57 21.72 -25.05
N ASN A 223 -39.97 20.53 -24.88
CA ASN A 223 -39.75 19.92 -23.55
C ASN A 223 -38.66 20.62 -22.72
N PHE A 224 -37.97 21.58 -23.31
CA PHE A 224 -36.85 22.30 -22.67
C PHE A 224 -37.10 23.82 -22.71
N PRO A 225 -38.05 24.36 -21.93
CA PRO A 225 -38.44 25.77 -22.02
C PRO A 225 -37.33 26.77 -21.73
N THR A 226 -36.41 26.42 -20.82
CA THR A 226 -35.33 27.32 -20.39
C THR A 226 -34.00 26.55 -20.32
N VAL A 227 -32.86 27.26 -20.31
CA VAL A 227 -31.55 26.69 -19.96
C VAL A 227 -31.66 26.07 -18.58
N ASN A 228 -31.00 24.92 -18.39
CA ASN A 228 -31.06 24.03 -17.24
C ASN A 228 -32.38 23.24 -17.06
N SER A 229 -33.36 23.37 -17.92
CA SER A 229 -34.50 22.44 -17.92
C SER A 229 -34.06 21.05 -18.32
N THR A 230 -34.64 20.03 -17.67
CA THR A 230 -34.31 18.60 -17.88
C THR A 230 -35.53 17.83 -18.34
N TYR A 231 -35.28 16.72 -19.08
CA TYR A 231 -36.36 15.87 -19.60
C TYR A 231 -35.85 14.45 -19.91
N GLY A 232 -36.75 13.47 -19.87
CA GLY A 232 -36.52 12.14 -20.41
C GLY A 232 -35.74 11.22 -19.49
N ASP A 233 -36.05 11.23 -18.18
CA ASP A 233 -35.42 10.33 -17.21
C ASP A 233 -35.56 8.86 -17.64
N THR A 234 -34.44 8.21 -17.85
CA THR A 234 -34.33 6.80 -18.25
C THR A 234 -33.50 6.05 -17.27
N THR A 235 -34.08 5.06 -16.61
CA THR A 235 -33.39 4.29 -15.54
C THR A 235 -32.49 3.20 -16.12
N PHE A 236 -31.38 2.96 -15.45
CA PHE A 236 -30.47 1.85 -15.70
C PHE A 236 -29.80 1.39 -14.39
N ASN A 237 -29.20 0.20 -14.41
CA ASN A 237 -28.62 -0.39 -13.21
C ASN A 237 -27.15 -0.69 -13.42
N MET A 238 -26.35 -0.41 -12.39
CA MET A 238 -24.99 -0.87 -12.26
C MET A 238 -24.94 -2.03 -11.27
N GLY A 239 -24.42 -3.18 -11.70
CA GLY A 239 -24.35 -4.40 -10.90
C GLY A 239 -22.96 -4.65 -10.34
N LEU A 240 -22.90 -5.08 -9.08
CA LEU A 240 -21.68 -5.48 -8.38
C LEU A 240 -21.90 -6.80 -7.65
N SER A 241 -20.84 -7.60 -7.51
CA SER A 241 -20.77 -8.73 -6.59
C SER A 241 -19.57 -8.52 -5.65
N CYS A 242 -19.81 -8.41 -4.36
CA CYS A 242 -18.80 -7.95 -3.38
C CYS A 242 -18.47 -9.02 -2.34
N ASN A 243 -17.20 -9.01 -1.85
CA ASN A 243 -16.83 -9.57 -0.57
C ASN A 243 -17.35 -8.67 0.58
N PRO A 244 -17.46 -9.19 1.82
CA PRO A 244 -17.88 -8.38 2.95
C PRO A 244 -16.82 -7.37 3.39
N GLY A 245 -17.24 -6.29 4.05
CA GLY A 245 -16.35 -5.33 4.73
C GLY A 245 -15.70 -4.28 3.82
N ILE A 246 -16.23 -4.06 2.60
CA ILE A 246 -15.68 -3.10 1.65
C ILE A 246 -16.60 -1.89 1.54
N LYS A 247 -16.03 -0.70 1.62
CA LYS A 247 -16.69 0.53 1.18
C LYS A 247 -16.44 0.70 -0.32
N VAL A 248 -17.50 0.78 -1.12
CA VAL A 248 -17.40 0.98 -2.56
C VAL A 248 -17.78 2.41 -2.91
N ALA A 249 -16.84 3.10 -3.53
CA ALA A 249 -17.07 4.41 -4.12
C ALA A 249 -16.86 4.34 -5.64
N VAL A 250 -17.44 5.29 -6.37
CA VAL A 250 -17.31 5.37 -7.82
C VAL A 250 -17.05 6.81 -8.26
N THR A 251 -16.20 6.96 -9.27
CA THR A 251 -16.04 8.21 -10.02
C THR A 251 -16.54 7.98 -11.42
N ILE A 252 -17.38 8.90 -11.94
CA ILE A 252 -17.84 8.87 -13.31
C ILE A 252 -17.07 9.94 -14.09
N THR A 253 -16.48 9.55 -15.22
CA THR A 253 -15.65 10.44 -16.05
C THR A 253 -16.31 10.65 -17.40
N ASP A 254 -16.38 11.91 -17.83
CA ASP A 254 -16.81 12.28 -19.18
C ASP A 254 -15.70 11.89 -20.17
N VAL A 255 -16.02 10.97 -21.10
CA VAL A 255 -15.04 10.50 -22.10
C VAL A 255 -14.70 11.58 -23.12
N THR A 256 -15.64 12.49 -23.41
CA THR A 256 -15.44 13.57 -24.38
C THR A 256 -14.57 14.70 -23.80
N ASP A 257 -14.75 14.99 -22.51
CA ASP A 257 -13.95 15.96 -21.76
C ASP A 257 -13.53 15.37 -20.40
N PRO A 258 -12.40 14.67 -20.32
CA PRO A 258 -11.92 14.09 -19.05
C PRO A 258 -11.61 15.12 -17.94
N SER A 259 -11.54 16.40 -18.27
CA SER A 259 -11.36 17.51 -17.30
C SER A 259 -12.70 18.01 -16.73
N ASN A 260 -13.82 17.56 -17.26
CA ASN A 260 -15.15 17.95 -16.83
C ASN A 260 -15.39 17.59 -15.35
N THR A 261 -15.74 18.59 -14.55
CA THR A 261 -16.11 18.42 -13.13
C THR A 261 -17.51 18.93 -12.84
N SER A 262 -18.28 19.28 -13.88
CA SER A 262 -19.67 19.69 -13.77
C SER A 262 -20.61 18.47 -13.66
N THR A 263 -21.91 18.71 -13.64
CA THR A 263 -22.94 17.66 -13.67
C THR A 263 -23.51 17.43 -15.07
N THR A 264 -22.96 18.05 -16.10
CA THR A 264 -23.41 17.92 -17.48
C THR A 264 -22.41 17.12 -18.29
N LEU A 265 -22.82 15.97 -18.80
CA LEU A 265 -22.04 15.13 -19.69
C LEU A 265 -22.05 15.74 -21.11
N SER A 266 -20.88 15.88 -21.66
CA SER A 266 -20.67 16.44 -22.99
C SER A 266 -21.19 15.51 -24.09
N LEU A 267 -21.69 16.08 -25.19
CA LEU A 267 -22.01 15.28 -26.35
C LEU A 267 -20.75 14.73 -27.00
N GLY A 268 -20.80 13.45 -27.35
CA GLY A 268 -19.72 12.75 -28.01
C GLY A 268 -19.56 13.15 -29.49
N HIS A 269 -18.36 12.84 -30.02
CA HIS A 269 -18.06 13.03 -31.42
C HIS A 269 -19.10 12.34 -32.33
N GLY A 270 -19.51 12.99 -33.38
CA GLY A 270 -20.57 12.51 -34.31
C GLY A 270 -21.99 12.88 -33.90
N SER A 271 -22.18 13.56 -32.76
CA SER A 271 -23.45 14.22 -32.45
C SER A 271 -23.65 15.41 -33.36
N THR A 272 -24.89 15.57 -33.89
CA THR A 272 -25.26 16.73 -34.72
C THR A 272 -26.13 17.73 -33.96
N ALA A 273 -26.69 17.34 -32.83
CA ALA A 273 -27.38 18.22 -31.89
C ALA A 273 -26.41 19.16 -31.15
N SER A 274 -26.91 20.33 -30.74
CA SER A 274 -26.19 21.24 -29.84
C SER A 274 -27.16 21.96 -28.89
N GLY A 275 -26.59 22.64 -27.87
CA GLY A 275 -27.34 23.33 -26.82
C GLY A 275 -28.09 22.37 -25.88
N ILE A 276 -27.67 21.11 -25.84
CA ILE A 276 -28.18 20.04 -25.00
C ILE A 276 -27.00 19.18 -24.52
N GLY A 277 -27.13 18.57 -23.36
CA GLY A 277 -26.20 17.57 -22.82
C GLY A 277 -26.97 16.53 -22.01
N TYR A 278 -26.26 15.70 -21.28
CA TYR A 278 -26.87 14.70 -20.41
C TYR A 278 -26.49 14.90 -18.96
N GLN A 279 -27.34 14.41 -18.09
CA GLN A 279 -26.99 14.22 -16.66
C GLN A 279 -27.17 12.76 -16.30
N ILE A 280 -26.25 12.23 -15.50
CA ILE A 280 -26.42 10.98 -14.78
C ILE A 280 -26.89 11.32 -13.37
N VAL A 281 -27.93 10.65 -12.91
CA VAL A 281 -28.62 10.97 -11.66
C VAL A 281 -28.58 9.77 -10.74
N ASN A 282 -28.22 10.00 -9.48
CA ASN A 282 -28.26 9.02 -8.39
C ASN A 282 -29.17 9.57 -7.27
N ASN A 283 -30.17 8.79 -6.86
CA ASN A 283 -31.11 9.18 -5.81
C ASN A 283 -31.71 10.59 -6.01
N GLY A 284 -32.07 10.92 -7.26
CA GLY A 284 -32.68 12.22 -7.63
C GLY A 284 -31.69 13.38 -7.78
N ALA A 285 -30.43 13.22 -7.43
CA ALA A 285 -29.40 14.25 -7.56
C ALA A 285 -28.48 14.00 -8.76
N PRO A 286 -28.15 15.01 -9.59
CA PRO A 286 -27.19 14.86 -10.67
C PRO A 286 -25.79 14.64 -10.13
N ILE A 287 -25.08 13.67 -10.71
CA ILE A 287 -23.70 13.33 -10.35
C ILE A 287 -22.74 14.29 -11.03
N ALA A 288 -21.77 14.81 -10.28
CA ALA A 288 -20.67 15.57 -10.87
C ALA A 288 -19.58 14.61 -11.39
N PHE A 289 -19.05 14.89 -12.59
CA PHE A 289 -17.96 14.12 -13.20
C PHE A 289 -16.62 14.38 -12.53
N GLY A 290 -15.70 13.44 -12.62
CA GLY A 290 -14.36 13.52 -12.04
C GLY A 290 -13.34 12.78 -12.88
N PRO A 291 -12.06 12.81 -12.48
CA PRO A 291 -11.00 12.13 -13.20
C PRO A 291 -11.15 10.61 -13.11
N ASP A 292 -10.65 9.89 -14.11
CA ASP A 292 -10.61 8.43 -14.13
C ASP A 292 -9.53 7.94 -13.13
N SER A 293 -9.96 7.70 -11.89
CA SER A 293 -9.08 7.30 -10.81
C SER A 293 -9.80 6.45 -9.77
N ALA A 294 -9.18 5.34 -9.38
CA ALA A 294 -9.61 4.48 -8.28
C ALA A 294 -9.11 4.94 -6.90
N ALA A 295 -8.26 5.97 -6.84
CA ALA A 295 -7.72 6.46 -5.59
C ALA A 295 -8.84 6.95 -4.65
N ALA A 296 -8.68 6.67 -3.36
CA ALA A 296 -9.58 7.19 -2.34
C ALA A 296 -9.58 8.73 -2.35
N ASN A 297 -10.74 9.33 -2.14
CA ASN A 297 -10.94 10.77 -2.14
C ASN A 297 -10.67 11.45 -3.51
N THR A 298 -10.77 10.71 -4.62
CA THR A 298 -10.78 11.30 -5.96
C THR A 298 -11.90 12.36 -6.06
N LYS A 299 -11.62 13.47 -6.74
CA LYS A 299 -12.59 14.56 -6.91
C LYS A 299 -13.91 14.04 -7.49
N ASN A 300 -15.04 14.42 -6.87
CA ASN A 300 -16.40 14.02 -7.22
C ASN A 300 -16.65 12.48 -7.12
N GLN A 301 -15.79 11.76 -6.43
CA GLN A 301 -16.04 10.37 -6.06
C GLN A 301 -17.18 10.32 -5.02
N PHE A 302 -18.14 9.41 -5.21
CA PHE A 302 -19.24 9.22 -4.27
C PHE A 302 -19.40 7.76 -3.86
N VAL A 303 -19.89 7.55 -2.64
CA VAL A 303 -20.06 6.22 -2.06
C VAL A 303 -21.37 5.61 -2.58
N ILE A 304 -21.29 4.39 -3.11
CA ILE A 304 -22.45 3.60 -3.59
C ILE A 304 -22.78 2.44 -2.65
N VAL A 305 -21.77 1.89 -1.94
CA VAL A 305 -21.95 0.90 -0.90
C VAL A 305 -21.09 1.33 0.30
N PRO A 306 -21.68 1.80 1.41
CA PRO A 306 -20.91 2.31 2.54
C PRO A 306 -20.15 1.20 3.29
N MET A 307 -20.69 -0.02 3.33
CA MET A 307 -20.03 -1.22 3.81
C MET A 307 -20.73 -2.44 3.21
N SER A 308 -19.99 -3.27 2.46
CA SER A 308 -20.56 -4.44 1.82
C SER A 308 -20.79 -5.58 2.82
N VAL A 309 -21.83 -6.36 2.57
CA VAL A 309 -21.95 -7.75 2.98
C VAL A 309 -21.62 -8.63 1.76
N SER A 310 -21.38 -9.93 1.96
CA SER A 310 -21.18 -10.83 0.83
C SER A 310 -22.44 -10.89 -0.04
N GLY A 311 -22.30 -10.67 -1.36
CA GLY A 311 -23.42 -10.78 -2.28
C GLY A 311 -23.45 -9.75 -3.40
N SER A 312 -24.59 -9.73 -4.07
CA SER A 312 -24.82 -8.86 -5.25
C SER A 312 -25.52 -7.56 -4.87
N TYR A 313 -25.08 -6.48 -5.50
CA TYR A 313 -25.65 -5.14 -5.35
C TYR A 313 -26.12 -4.65 -6.71
N THR A 314 -27.27 -4.01 -6.71
CA THR A 314 -27.82 -3.29 -7.88
C THR A 314 -27.93 -1.82 -7.50
N ILE A 315 -27.19 -0.98 -8.20
CA ILE A 315 -27.15 0.47 -7.99
C ILE A 315 -28.01 1.12 -9.07
N PRO A 316 -29.21 1.64 -8.73
CA PRO A 316 -30.08 2.29 -9.67
C PRO A 316 -29.56 3.68 -9.99
N LEU A 317 -29.46 3.99 -11.27
CA LEU A 317 -29.11 5.29 -11.80
C LEU A 317 -30.14 5.69 -12.87
N SER A 318 -30.18 6.98 -13.25
CA SER A 318 -30.93 7.41 -14.44
C SER A 318 -30.10 8.40 -15.25
N GLY A 319 -30.38 8.40 -16.57
CA GLY A 319 -29.90 9.39 -17.52
C GLY A 319 -31.04 10.33 -17.90
N ARG A 320 -30.76 11.62 -18.05
CA ARG A 320 -31.72 12.60 -18.58
C ARG A 320 -31.03 13.65 -19.42
N PHE A 321 -31.78 14.26 -20.31
CA PHE A 321 -31.31 15.43 -21.03
C PHE A 321 -31.31 16.69 -20.14
N ILE A 322 -30.38 17.61 -20.44
CA ILE A 322 -30.34 18.96 -19.88
C ILE A 322 -30.07 19.98 -20.98
N ARG A 323 -30.85 21.06 -21.02
CA ARG A 323 -30.61 22.16 -21.94
C ARG A 323 -29.44 23.02 -21.46
N THR A 324 -28.45 23.20 -22.32
CA THR A 324 -27.24 23.99 -22.03
C THR A 324 -27.16 25.32 -22.77
N GLY A 325 -28.02 25.49 -23.80
CA GLY A 325 -28.03 26.70 -24.61
C GLY A 325 -29.16 26.71 -25.64
N THR A 326 -28.94 27.39 -26.75
CA THR A 326 -29.87 27.34 -27.91
C THR A 326 -29.83 25.96 -28.54
N ILE A 327 -30.96 25.25 -28.56
CA ILE A 327 -31.03 23.89 -29.06
C ILE A 327 -31.07 23.89 -30.59
N VAL A 328 -30.14 23.13 -31.17
CA VAL A 328 -30.20 22.70 -32.57
C VAL A 328 -30.57 21.22 -32.58
N PRO A 329 -31.68 20.80 -33.17
CA PRO A 329 -32.07 19.39 -33.23
C PRO A 329 -31.08 18.54 -34.03
N GLY A 330 -30.89 17.28 -33.60
CA GLY A 330 -29.98 16.37 -34.27
C GLY A 330 -29.79 15.07 -33.45
N SER A 331 -28.82 14.27 -33.86
CA SER A 331 -28.39 13.11 -33.09
C SER A 331 -27.58 13.57 -31.87
N ALA A 332 -27.82 12.93 -30.72
CA ALA A 332 -27.15 13.23 -29.48
C ALA A 332 -26.65 11.91 -28.87
N ASN A 333 -25.34 11.72 -28.83
CA ASN A 333 -24.69 10.58 -28.19
C ASN A 333 -23.72 11.12 -27.12
N ALA A 334 -23.54 10.39 -26.03
CA ALA A 334 -22.56 10.73 -24.99
C ALA A 334 -21.96 9.46 -24.39
N TYR A 335 -20.75 9.56 -23.87
CA TYR A 335 -20.00 8.45 -23.34
C TYR A 335 -19.39 8.84 -21.99
N ALA A 336 -19.57 7.96 -21.02
CA ALA A 336 -18.93 8.10 -19.71
C ALA A 336 -18.29 6.77 -19.30
N THR A 337 -17.17 6.84 -18.60
CA THR A 337 -16.61 5.69 -17.90
C THR A 337 -16.94 5.77 -16.42
N PHE A 338 -16.96 4.64 -15.73
CA PHE A 338 -17.05 4.59 -14.28
C PHE A 338 -15.89 3.79 -13.72
N THR A 339 -15.26 4.36 -12.71
CA THR A 339 -14.08 3.78 -12.05
C THR A 339 -14.39 3.52 -10.60
N MET A 340 -14.26 2.24 -10.19
CA MET A 340 -14.56 1.81 -8.83
C MET A 340 -13.35 1.98 -7.92
N SER A 341 -13.60 2.44 -6.71
CA SER A 341 -12.66 2.49 -5.60
C SER A 341 -13.16 1.58 -4.47
N TYR A 342 -12.32 0.65 -4.04
CA TYR A 342 -12.60 -0.31 -2.98
C TYR A 342 -11.76 0.05 -1.75
N GLN A 343 -12.43 0.52 -0.68
CA GLN A 343 -11.82 1.13 0.50
C GLN A 343 -12.19 0.38 1.79
#